data_7bff9c2b2f6a04e14cb667639983ee35
#
_entry.id   7bff9c2b2f6a04e14cb667639983ee35
#
_cell.length_a   1.000
_cell.length_b   1.000
_cell.length_c   1.000
_cell.angle_alpha   90.00
_cell.angle_beta   90.00
_cell.angle_gamma   90.00
#
_symmetry.space_group_name_H-M   'P 1'
#
loop_
_entity.id
_entity.type
_entity.pdbx_description
1 polymer ?
#
loop_
_entity_poly.entity_id
_entity_poly.type
_entity_poly.pdbx_seq_one_letter_code
_entity_poly.pdbx_strand_id
1 'polypeptide(L)'
;MIRMISQAEPVGTLGGSALASWTPFWGLVGVFAAINVGLFVIGPPAARPWPMLQTLSRIPGGLQRLTKIPGWAAVAIGMALYGLLVAGQGFYADVSWHIALGRDDELLTAPHAGILLGLVMILGAAVLGTLVASFDQIDGLRLGALRVPRSLLPLWALGLGAVSGFPLDEVWHRAYGVDVTMWSPTHMLMILGATFTGLAAWLILRASGVRATDGGWGRAAHVVCGWLTIQGLLAPLGEFTFGVPQFSLLFAPILVSLAAGLGLVAFRLVHGAWWTLGLVAVNFVLQVSGFVDFGGDGDPVETRFSATFLVSAVVIEVVARLAGTADRTRFALLCGTGIGTLGLAAEWAWNQDAWQPWTSSMLPEAVLLAIVAAVGASVLGVTFARAVETDTSARPVAPVGLALAALACIAVIVLPMRRPIGEVAADIRVEPAGAGLATVTATLTPTDAAEDAYWFQASAWQGGGLELSTMEPTGQPGEFRSAEPVPVDGLWKTLLRLHRGAEMMAAPVYLPADPEIDEPEVAAVDRVAPFESERTYLLRETRDGSAWLSPLIHLLLVAVCATWAAAFAVAVRHGSGAGGSGISGRRAGAGAARSGAVAASVAGGRAAPRSPA
;
A
#
# COMPACT_ATOMS: atom_id res chain seq x y z
N MET A 1 -8.28 -1.93 -31.86
CA MET A 1 -7.74 -0.65 -32.35
C MET A 1 -6.24 -0.86 -32.47
N ILE A 2 -5.75 -0.97 -33.69
CA ILE A 2 -4.36 -1.35 -33.99
C ILE A 2 -3.45 -0.27 -33.41
N ARG A 3 -2.69 -0.59 -32.34
CA ARG A 3 -1.59 0.28 -31.87
C ARG A 3 -0.47 0.23 -32.91
N MET A 4 -0.09 1.38 -33.44
CA MET A 4 1.16 1.54 -34.14
C MET A 4 2.26 1.23 -33.11
N ILE A 5 2.97 0.13 -33.31
CA ILE A 5 4.20 -0.20 -32.59
C ILE A 5 5.14 0.98 -32.81
N SER A 6 5.30 1.80 -31.80
CA SER A 6 6.41 2.75 -31.77
C SER A 6 7.67 1.89 -31.77
N GLN A 7 8.38 1.86 -32.89
CA GLN A 7 9.74 1.35 -32.95
C GLN A 7 10.58 2.33 -32.12
N ALA A 8 10.63 2.10 -30.79
CA ALA A 8 11.72 2.63 -30.00
C ALA A 8 12.98 2.00 -30.59
N GLU A 9 13.91 2.82 -31.07
CA GLU A 9 15.23 2.33 -31.46
C GLU A 9 15.79 1.51 -30.30
N PRO A 10 16.50 0.39 -30.57
CA PRO A 10 17.10 -0.40 -29.52
C PRO A 10 18.06 0.50 -28.75
N VAL A 11 17.66 0.89 -27.56
CA VAL A 11 18.51 1.65 -26.64
C VAL A 11 19.60 0.70 -26.19
N GLY A 12 20.77 0.87 -26.75
CA GLY A 12 21.94 0.08 -26.44
C GLY A 12 22.28 0.22 -24.97
N THR A 13 22.67 -0.89 -24.38
CA THR A 13 23.12 -1.12 -23.02
C THR A 13 22.02 -1.27 -21.98
N LEU A 14 21.91 -2.46 -21.45
CA LEU A 14 21.31 -2.82 -20.17
C LEU A 14 22.01 -2.03 -19.07
N GLY A 15 21.47 -0.94 -18.67
CA GLY A 15 22.08 -0.05 -17.69
C GLY A 15 21.47 1.32 -17.77
N GLY A 16 20.40 1.50 -17.10
CA GLY A 16 19.44 2.44 -17.45
C GLY A 16 19.26 3.70 -16.66
N SER A 17 20.19 4.17 -15.85
CA SER A 17 20.04 5.48 -15.20
C SER A 17 19.81 6.63 -16.20
N ALA A 18 20.28 6.48 -17.44
CA ALA A 18 20.12 7.46 -18.50
C ALA A 18 18.69 7.57 -19.05
N LEU A 19 17.83 6.58 -18.86
CA LEU A 19 16.50 6.51 -19.46
C LEU A 19 15.37 6.99 -18.54
N ALA A 20 15.54 6.88 -17.24
CA ALA A 20 14.54 7.35 -16.28
C ALA A 20 14.58 8.89 -16.19
N SER A 21 13.46 9.54 -16.55
CA SER A 21 13.36 11.00 -16.49
C SER A 21 13.37 11.52 -15.05
N TRP A 22 14.24 12.49 -14.76
CA TRP A 22 14.27 13.22 -13.48
C TRP A 22 13.14 14.27 -13.36
N THR A 23 12.38 14.51 -14.41
CA THR A 23 11.33 15.56 -14.43
C THR A 23 10.25 15.35 -13.37
N PRO A 24 9.65 14.15 -13.20
CA PRO A 24 8.65 13.91 -12.16
C PRO A 24 9.23 14.12 -10.75
N PHE A 25 10.44 13.64 -10.49
CA PHE A 25 11.14 13.82 -9.21
C PHE A 25 11.30 15.30 -8.86
N TRP A 26 11.91 16.10 -9.76
CA TRP A 26 12.11 17.53 -9.50
C TRP A 26 10.80 18.31 -9.47
N GLY A 27 9.77 17.87 -10.22
CA GLY A 27 8.43 18.40 -10.14
C GLY A 27 7.85 18.28 -8.72
N LEU A 28 7.92 17.09 -8.13
CA LEU A 28 7.46 16.85 -6.75
C LEU A 28 8.28 17.63 -5.72
N VAL A 29 9.61 17.67 -5.86
CA VAL A 29 10.47 18.49 -4.98
C VAL A 29 10.09 19.98 -5.07
N GLY A 30 9.85 20.49 -6.28
CA GLY A 30 9.44 21.88 -6.51
C GLY A 30 8.07 22.20 -5.89
N VAL A 31 7.08 21.32 -6.05
CA VAL A 31 5.76 21.46 -5.42
C VAL A 31 5.88 21.46 -3.89
N PHE A 32 6.65 20.54 -3.32
CA PHE A 32 6.90 20.51 -1.87
C PHE A 32 7.54 21.80 -1.37
N ALA A 33 8.54 22.31 -2.06
CA ALA A 33 9.20 23.57 -1.74
C ALA A 33 8.20 24.74 -1.81
N ALA A 34 7.40 24.84 -2.86
CA ALA A 34 6.39 25.88 -3.03
C ALA A 34 5.33 25.86 -1.92
N ILE A 35 4.84 24.69 -1.54
CA ILE A 35 3.92 24.51 -0.42
C ILE A 35 4.55 25.04 0.88
N ASN A 36 5.79 24.66 1.18
CA ASN A 36 6.46 25.09 2.41
C ASN A 36 6.76 26.59 2.44
N VAL A 37 7.10 27.20 1.29
CA VAL A 37 7.24 28.66 1.17
C VAL A 37 5.90 29.36 1.44
N GLY A 38 4.81 28.88 0.85
CA GLY A 38 3.47 29.39 1.11
C GLY A 38 3.09 29.32 2.60
N LEU A 39 3.30 28.16 3.23
CA LEU A 39 3.06 27.95 4.66
C LEU A 39 3.91 28.86 5.55
N PHE A 40 5.18 29.06 5.18
CA PHE A 40 6.08 29.98 5.87
C PHE A 40 5.59 31.42 5.81
N VAL A 41 5.11 31.87 4.66
CA VAL A 41 4.60 33.25 4.47
C VAL A 41 3.35 33.51 5.30
N ILE A 42 2.38 32.59 5.28
CA ILE A 42 1.09 32.75 5.99
C ILE A 42 1.18 32.40 7.48
N GLY A 43 2.21 31.67 7.90
CA GLY A 43 2.33 31.14 9.25
C GLY A 43 2.76 32.20 10.28
N PRO A 44 2.09 32.30 11.44
CA PRO A 44 2.55 33.13 12.53
C PRO A 44 3.81 32.55 13.16
N PRO A 45 4.78 33.38 13.55
CA PRO A 45 5.90 32.92 14.35
C PRO A 45 5.42 32.55 15.75
N ALA A 46 5.83 31.38 16.26
CA ALA A 46 5.59 31.05 17.66
C ALA A 46 6.71 31.61 18.55
N ALA A 47 6.37 32.03 19.77
CA ALA A 47 7.37 32.41 20.74
C ALA A 47 8.27 31.21 21.07
N ARG A 48 9.54 31.29 20.70
CA ARG A 48 10.54 30.23 20.91
C ARG A 48 11.82 30.85 21.46
N PRO A 49 12.65 30.11 22.20
CA PRO A 49 13.84 30.64 22.84
C PRO A 49 14.92 31.08 21.82
N TRP A 50 14.92 30.50 20.61
CA TRP A 50 15.93 30.76 19.59
C TRP A 50 15.29 31.34 18.32
N PRO A 51 15.87 32.40 17.71
CA PRO A 51 15.30 33.06 16.52
C PRO A 51 15.09 32.09 15.34
N MET A 52 16.01 31.16 15.12
CA MET A 52 15.88 30.14 14.07
C MET A 52 14.62 29.27 14.29
N LEU A 53 14.35 28.82 15.53
CA LEU A 53 13.17 28.05 15.86
C LEU A 53 11.89 28.87 15.76
N GLN A 54 11.92 30.18 16.04
CA GLN A 54 10.78 31.07 15.79
C GLN A 54 10.49 31.14 14.30
N THR A 55 11.52 31.24 13.46
CA THR A 55 11.39 31.28 12.02
C THR A 55 10.81 29.96 11.47
N LEU A 56 11.39 28.81 11.85
CA LEU A 56 10.92 27.49 11.43
C LEU A 56 9.51 27.16 11.94
N SER A 57 9.08 27.72 13.08
CA SER A 57 7.73 27.52 13.61
C SER A 57 6.61 28.12 12.73
N ARG A 58 6.96 28.94 11.75
CA ARG A 58 6.00 29.49 10.79
C ARG A 58 5.34 28.41 9.94
N ILE A 59 6.06 27.35 9.55
CA ILE A 59 5.49 26.27 8.75
C ILE A 59 4.41 25.50 9.52
N PRO A 60 4.66 24.92 10.72
CA PRO A 60 3.59 24.32 11.52
C PRO A 60 2.49 25.31 11.90
N GLY A 61 2.82 26.57 12.15
CA GLY A 61 1.84 27.64 12.38
C GLY A 61 0.94 27.92 11.18
N GLY A 62 1.50 27.91 9.97
CA GLY A 62 0.77 28.05 8.71
C GLY A 62 -0.20 26.88 8.48
N LEU A 63 0.28 25.64 8.67
CA LEU A 63 -0.55 24.44 8.60
C LEU A 63 -1.71 24.48 9.61
N GLN A 64 -1.42 24.81 10.87
CA GLN A 64 -2.45 24.94 11.89
C GLN A 64 -3.46 26.05 11.58
N ARG A 65 -3.00 27.18 11.04
CA ARG A 65 -3.88 28.28 10.63
C ARG A 65 -4.83 27.85 9.52
N LEU A 66 -4.32 27.14 8.52
CA LEU A 66 -5.07 26.68 7.35
C LEU A 66 -6.03 25.55 7.70
N THR A 67 -5.52 24.51 8.37
CA THR A 67 -6.24 23.23 8.55
C THR A 67 -7.01 23.13 9.86
N LYS A 68 -6.69 23.98 10.85
CA LYS A 68 -7.16 23.89 12.24
C LYS A 68 -6.67 22.66 13.00
N ILE A 69 -5.80 21.86 12.39
CA ILE A 69 -5.13 20.71 13.03
C ILE A 69 -3.95 21.26 13.84
N PRO A 70 -3.71 20.79 15.08
CA PRO A 70 -2.55 21.21 15.87
C PRO A 70 -1.23 21.06 15.12
N GLY A 71 -0.35 22.05 15.19
CA GLY A 71 0.85 22.17 14.34
C GLY A 71 1.73 20.93 14.33
N TRP A 72 1.92 20.28 15.48
CA TRP A 72 2.71 19.04 15.60
C TRP A 72 2.13 17.88 14.78
N ALA A 73 0.81 17.72 14.81
CA ALA A 73 0.11 16.68 14.08
C ALA A 73 0.01 17.04 12.58
N ALA A 74 -0.27 18.30 12.28
CA ALA A 74 -0.40 18.79 10.90
C ALA A 74 0.91 18.62 10.11
N VAL A 75 2.08 18.90 10.73
CA VAL A 75 3.40 18.67 10.11
C VAL A 75 3.66 17.18 9.92
N ALA A 76 3.43 16.36 10.96
CA ALA A 76 3.66 14.92 10.87
C ALA A 76 2.78 14.28 9.79
N ILE A 77 1.48 14.57 9.78
CA ILE A 77 0.54 14.01 8.81
C ILE A 77 0.87 14.54 7.40
N GLY A 78 1.00 15.86 7.23
CA GLY A 78 1.23 16.47 5.92
C GLY A 78 2.50 15.96 5.26
N MET A 79 3.61 15.89 6.02
CA MET A 79 4.88 15.41 5.49
C MET A 79 4.87 13.89 5.22
N ALA A 80 4.22 13.09 6.08
CA ALA A 80 4.10 11.65 5.87
C ALA A 80 3.26 11.32 4.63
N LEU A 81 2.13 12.01 4.44
CA LEU A 81 1.26 11.81 3.28
C LEU A 81 1.92 12.28 1.98
N TYR A 82 2.67 13.39 2.03
CA TYR A 82 3.45 13.83 0.87
C TYR A 82 4.58 12.86 0.57
N GLY A 83 5.26 12.34 1.59
CA GLY A 83 6.28 11.28 1.44
C GLY A 83 5.73 10.02 0.79
N LEU A 84 4.50 9.59 1.16
CA LEU A 84 3.82 8.49 0.49
C LEU A 84 3.56 8.75 -1.00
N LEU A 85 3.15 9.97 -1.35
CA LEU A 85 2.94 10.35 -2.74
C LEU A 85 4.24 10.26 -3.55
N VAL A 86 5.35 10.79 -2.99
CA VAL A 86 6.67 10.76 -3.64
C VAL A 86 7.20 9.34 -3.76
N ALA A 87 7.13 8.54 -2.67
CA ALA A 87 7.55 7.14 -2.71
C ALA A 87 6.69 6.30 -3.65
N GLY A 88 5.38 6.53 -3.68
CA GLY A 88 4.47 5.83 -4.59
C GLY A 88 4.76 6.11 -6.06
N GLN A 89 4.97 7.38 -6.42
CA GLN A 89 5.36 7.73 -7.78
C GLN A 89 6.69 7.10 -8.16
N GLY A 90 7.70 7.16 -7.27
CA GLY A 90 8.98 6.49 -7.50
C GLY A 90 8.84 4.99 -7.68
N PHE A 91 8.05 4.33 -6.83
CA PHE A 91 7.79 2.88 -6.91
C PHE A 91 7.13 2.45 -8.24
N TYR A 92 6.10 3.16 -8.68
CA TYR A 92 5.43 2.83 -9.95
C TYR A 92 6.35 3.04 -11.15
N ALA A 93 7.12 4.14 -11.17
CA ALA A 93 8.09 4.39 -12.22
C ALA A 93 9.19 3.33 -12.23
N ASP A 94 9.68 2.90 -11.08
CA ASP A 94 10.71 1.90 -10.90
C ASP A 94 10.29 0.53 -11.41
N VAL A 95 9.13 0.05 -10.96
CA VAL A 95 8.59 -1.25 -11.39
C VAL A 95 8.32 -1.28 -12.89
N SER A 96 7.67 -0.22 -13.44
CA SER A 96 7.41 -0.09 -14.87
C SER A 96 8.70 -0.16 -15.68
N TRP A 97 9.72 0.54 -15.22
CA TRP A 97 11.01 0.62 -15.86
C TRP A 97 11.75 -0.72 -15.86
N HIS A 98 11.82 -1.43 -14.71
CA HIS A 98 12.43 -2.75 -14.61
C HIS A 98 11.72 -3.81 -15.46
N ILE A 99 10.39 -3.75 -15.58
CA ILE A 99 9.63 -4.64 -16.46
C ILE A 99 9.98 -4.40 -17.92
N ALA A 100 10.15 -3.13 -18.32
CA ALA A 100 10.38 -2.81 -19.71
C ALA A 100 11.83 -2.96 -20.16
N LEU A 101 12.79 -2.64 -19.29
CA LEU A 101 14.20 -2.47 -19.65
C LEU A 101 15.18 -3.38 -18.91
N GLY A 102 14.75 -3.97 -17.79
CA GLY A 102 15.58 -4.89 -17.01
C GLY A 102 16.26 -4.23 -15.81
N ARG A 103 17.42 -4.77 -15.43
CA ARG A 103 18.20 -4.29 -14.30
C ARG A 103 18.84 -2.94 -14.58
N ASP A 104 19.07 -2.15 -13.53
CA ASP A 104 19.96 -1.00 -13.54
C ASP A 104 21.24 -1.30 -12.72
N ASP A 105 22.33 -0.65 -13.10
CA ASP A 105 23.62 -0.79 -12.41
C ASP A 105 23.86 0.32 -11.38
N GLU A 106 22.94 1.30 -11.29
CA GLU A 106 23.08 2.47 -10.43
C GLU A 106 22.06 2.47 -9.27
N LEU A 107 22.56 2.57 -8.05
CA LEU A 107 21.72 2.67 -6.86
C LEU A 107 20.83 3.93 -6.83
N LEU A 108 21.26 5.03 -7.46
CA LEU A 108 20.55 6.32 -7.42
C LEU A 108 20.04 6.72 -8.81
N THR A 109 19.08 5.99 -9.31
CA THR A 109 18.25 6.38 -10.46
C THR A 109 17.15 7.36 -10.03
N ALA A 110 16.47 8.01 -10.97
CA ALA A 110 15.38 8.93 -10.66
C ALA A 110 14.23 8.25 -9.87
N PRO A 111 13.76 7.04 -10.22
CA PRO A 111 12.78 6.29 -9.44
C PRO A 111 13.28 5.98 -8.02
N HIS A 112 14.48 5.41 -7.88
CA HIS A 112 15.08 5.09 -6.59
C HIS A 112 15.25 6.33 -5.70
N ALA A 113 15.66 7.48 -6.27
CA ALA A 113 15.73 8.75 -5.55
C ALA A 113 14.35 9.20 -5.05
N GLY A 114 13.29 8.98 -5.83
CA GLY A 114 11.90 9.24 -5.44
C GLY A 114 11.47 8.36 -4.28
N ILE A 115 11.71 7.05 -4.35
CA ILE A 115 11.43 6.09 -3.27
C ILE A 115 12.16 6.53 -1.99
N LEU A 116 13.48 6.71 -2.06
CA LEU A 116 14.29 7.08 -0.90
C LEU A 116 13.85 8.41 -0.28
N LEU A 117 13.62 9.44 -1.11
CA LEU A 117 13.13 10.74 -0.62
C LEU A 117 11.81 10.58 0.12
N GLY A 118 10.85 9.84 -0.45
CA GLY A 118 9.56 9.60 0.19
C GLY A 118 9.68 8.87 1.52
N LEU A 119 10.51 7.83 1.61
CA LEU A 119 10.76 7.10 2.87
C LEU A 119 11.45 7.99 3.92
N VAL A 120 12.43 8.80 3.50
CA VAL A 120 13.08 9.79 4.39
C VAL A 120 12.09 10.85 4.86
N MET A 121 11.13 11.25 4.02
CA MET A 121 10.06 12.17 4.44
C MET A 121 9.12 11.54 5.47
N ILE A 122 8.80 10.24 5.37
CA ILE A 122 8.00 9.52 6.37
C ILE A 122 8.73 9.52 7.72
N LEU A 123 10.02 9.22 7.74
CA LEU A 123 10.84 9.30 8.97
C LEU A 123 10.93 10.75 9.48
N GLY A 124 11.20 11.70 8.58
CA GLY A 124 11.26 13.13 8.87
C GLY A 124 9.96 13.67 9.47
N ALA A 125 8.82 13.16 9.05
CA ALA A 125 7.51 13.49 9.62
C ALA A 125 7.42 13.11 11.11
N ALA A 126 7.93 11.93 11.49
CA ALA A 126 8.00 11.52 12.89
C ALA A 126 8.96 12.40 13.70
N VAL A 127 10.12 12.74 13.13
CA VAL A 127 11.12 13.63 13.73
C VAL A 127 10.53 15.03 13.95
N LEU A 128 10.02 15.66 12.91
CA LEU A 128 9.48 17.03 12.98
C LEU A 128 8.24 17.09 13.87
N GLY A 129 7.34 16.11 13.77
CA GLY A 129 6.19 15.98 14.66
C GLY A 129 6.61 15.92 16.13
N THR A 130 7.65 15.13 16.45
CA THR A 130 8.21 15.04 17.80
C THR A 130 8.85 16.35 18.26
N LEU A 131 9.60 17.03 17.43
CA LEU A 131 10.23 18.31 17.76
C LEU A 131 9.17 19.37 18.06
N VAL A 132 8.17 19.53 17.20
CA VAL A 132 7.07 20.49 17.41
C VAL A 132 6.27 20.11 18.67
N ALA A 133 5.94 18.83 18.87
CA ALA A 133 5.25 18.35 20.07
C ALA A 133 6.05 18.62 21.35
N SER A 134 7.37 18.49 21.30
CA SER A 134 8.26 18.79 22.43
C SER A 134 8.25 20.29 22.77
N PHE A 135 8.30 21.16 21.77
CA PHE A 135 8.20 22.60 21.96
C PHE A 135 6.83 23.02 22.48
N ASP A 136 5.77 22.40 22.01
CA ASP A 136 4.39 22.67 22.43
C ASP A 136 4.01 21.94 23.73
N GLN A 137 4.96 21.24 24.34
CA GLN A 137 4.80 20.49 25.59
C GLN A 137 3.64 19.48 25.55
N ILE A 138 3.42 18.87 24.39
CA ILE A 138 2.40 17.82 24.21
C ILE A 138 2.76 16.60 25.05
N ASP A 139 1.76 15.97 25.65
CA ASP A 139 1.96 14.77 26.44
C ASP A 139 2.46 13.58 25.60
N GLY A 140 3.44 12.86 26.13
CA GLY A 140 4.07 11.75 25.45
C GLY A 140 5.14 11.05 26.29
N LEU A 141 5.86 10.14 25.66
CA LEU A 141 7.06 9.54 26.24
C LEU A 141 8.14 10.61 26.36
N ARG A 142 8.80 10.68 27.52
CA ARG A 142 9.91 11.61 27.74
C ARG A 142 11.23 10.92 27.46
N LEU A 143 11.96 11.45 26.49
CA LEU A 143 13.31 11.03 26.12
C LEU A 143 14.23 12.25 26.30
N GLY A 144 14.71 12.47 27.53
CA GLY A 144 15.43 13.69 27.90
C GLY A 144 14.52 14.92 27.73
N ALA A 145 14.94 15.85 26.87
CA ALA A 145 14.18 17.07 26.55
C ALA A 145 13.03 16.82 25.55
N LEU A 146 13.04 15.69 24.87
CA LEU A 146 12.04 15.37 23.84
C LEU A 146 10.77 14.78 24.47
N ARG A 147 9.64 15.12 23.86
CA ARG A 147 8.33 14.54 24.14
C ARG A 147 7.79 13.88 22.88
N VAL A 148 7.72 12.55 22.89
CA VAL A 148 7.20 11.76 21.78
C VAL A 148 5.76 11.39 22.06
N PRO A 149 4.76 12.02 21.42
CA PRO A 149 3.37 11.56 21.50
C PRO A 149 3.29 10.09 21.11
N ARG A 150 2.57 9.29 21.91
CA ARG A 150 2.50 7.84 21.67
C ARG A 150 1.90 7.48 20.31
N SER A 151 1.08 8.36 19.74
CA SER A 151 0.53 8.22 18.38
C SER A 151 1.58 8.39 17.28
N LEU A 152 2.75 8.99 17.55
CA LEU A 152 3.86 9.08 16.61
C LEU A 152 4.74 7.82 16.58
N LEU A 153 4.62 6.92 17.56
CA LEU A 153 5.45 5.71 17.63
C LEU A 153 5.32 4.81 16.40
N PRO A 154 4.10 4.58 15.83
CA PRO A 154 4.00 3.84 14.59
C PRO A 154 4.78 4.50 13.45
N LEU A 155 4.68 5.83 13.30
CA LEU A 155 5.37 6.56 12.25
C LEU A 155 6.90 6.52 12.40
N TRP A 156 7.42 6.59 13.64
CA TRP A 156 8.83 6.37 13.96
C TRP A 156 9.28 4.97 13.56
N ALA A 157 8.53 3.96 13.96
CA ALA A 157 8.87 2.57 13.71
C ALA A 157 8.85 2.23 12.21
N LEU A 158 7.79 2.68 11.50
CA LEU A 158 7.64 2.50 10.05
C LEU A 158 8.76 3.22 9.29
N GLY A 159 9.00 4.50 9.59
CA GLY A 159 10.01 5.30 8.90
C GLY A 159 11.43 4.78 9.10
N LEU A 160 11.79 4.36 10.33
CA LEU A 160 13.10 3.75 10.59
C LEU A 160 13.26 2.42 9.84
N GLY A 161 12.25 1.55 9.89
CA GLY A 161 12.28 0.28 9.16
C GLY A 161 12.39 0.49 7.65
N ALA A 162 11.56 1.38 7.09
CA ALA A 162 11.55 1.65 5.66
C ALA A 162 12.88 2.25 5.15
N VAL A 163 13.41 3.26 5.83
CA VAL A 163 14.70 3.88 5.44
C VAL A 163 15.85 2.89 5.59
N SER A 164 15.82 2.00 6.60
CA SER A 164 16.86 0.97 6.74
C SER A 164 16.82 -0.09 5.64
N GLY A 165 15.67 -0.29 5.00
CA GLY A 165 15.53 -1.18 3.86
C GLY A 165 16.48 -0.82 2.72
N PHE A 166 16.64 0.46 2.41
CA PHE A 166 17.44 0.93 1.28
C PHE A 166 18.94 0.54 1.35
N PRO A 167 19.70 0.83 2.45
CA PRO A 167 21.07 0.34 2.56
C PRO A 167 21.19 -1.17 2.74
N LEU A 168 20.18 -1.83 3.31
CA LEU A 168 20.15 -3.29 3.41
C LEU A 168 19.94 -3.94 2.05
N ASP A 169 19.24 -3.28 1.15
CA ASP A 169 19.01 -3.70 -0.21
C ASP A 169 20.31 -3.74 -1.03
N GLU A 170 21.15 -2.74 -0.88
CA GLU A 170 22.50 -2.76 -1.47
C GLU A 170 23.34 -3.93 -0.94
N VAL A 171 23.21 -4.27 0.36
CA VAL A 171 23.87 -5.46 0.94
C VAL A 171 23.31 -6.75 0.34
N TRP A 172 22.00 -6.80 0.13
CA TRP A 172 21.31 -7.93 -0.48
C TRP A 172 21.77 -8.15 -1.92
N HIS A 173 21.74 -7.09 -2.74
CA HIS A 173 22.17 -7.15 -4.14
C HIS A 173 23.65 -7.57 -4.28
N ARG A 174 24.54 -7.05 -3.45
CA ARG A 174 25.95 -7.48 -3.44
C ARG A 174 26.14 -8.94 -3.07
N ALA A 175 25.29 -9.49 -2.20
CA ALA A 175 25.38 -10.86 -1.75
C ALA A 175 24.74 -11.86 -2.72
N TYR A 176 23.57 -11.52 -3.27
CA TYR A 176 22.70 -12.45 -4.00
C TYR A 176 22.44 -12.05 -5.46
N GLY A 177 23.08 -10.99 -5.95
CA GLY A 177 22.82 -10.42 -7.29
C GLY A 177 21.64 -9.45 -7.30
N VAL A 178 21.48 -8.74 -8.41
CA VAL A 178 20.37 -7.80 -8.59
C VAL A 178 19.10 -8.61 -8.75
N ASP A 179 18.16 -8.45 -7.83
CA ASP A 179 16.85 -9.07 -7.94
C ASP A 179 15.81 -8.04 -8.43
N VAL A 180 15.08 -8.40 -9.43
CA VAL A 180 13.98 -7.61 -9.98
C VAL A 180 12.63 -7.96 -9.31
N THR A 181 12.67 -8.62 -8.15
CA THR A 181 11.47 -8.97 -7.40
C THR A 181 11.12 -7.92 -6.36
N MET A 182 9.83 -7.59 -6.22
CA MET A 182 9.34 -6.75 -5.12
C MET A 182 9.39 -7.46 -3.74
N TRP A 183 9.70 -8.75 -3.70
CA TRP A 183 9.50 -9.61 -2.52
C TRP A 183 10.79 -9.99 -1.79
N SER A 184 11.91 -9.37 -2.12
CA SER A 184 13.09 -9.48 -1.26
C SER A 184 12.79 -8.94 0.14
N PRO A 185 13.42 -9.46 1.19
CA PRO A 185 13.14 -8.99 2.56
C PRO A 185 13.48 -7.51 2.76
N THR A 186 14.37 -6.96 1.98
CA THR A 186 14.80 -5.56 1.99
C THR A 186 13.76 -4.66 1.31
N HIS A 187 13.25 -5.05 0.13
CA HIS A 187 12.11 -4.38 -0.51
C HIS A 187 10.87 -4.43 0.38
N MET A 188 10.60 -5.54 1.05
CA MET A 188 9.46 -5.65 1.98
C MET A 188 9.55 -4.70 3.17
N LEU A 189 10.75 -4.36 3.67
CA LEU A 189 10.90 -3.30 4.68
C LEU A 189 10.45 -1.94 4.15
N MET A 190 10.82 -1.60 2.93
CA MET A 190 10.45 -0.33 2.28
C MET A 190 8.95 -0.28 1.97
N ILE A 191 8.43 -1.30 1.29
CA ILE A 191 7.02 -1.37 0.84
C ILE A 191 6.06 -1.39 2.03
N LEU A 192 6.27 -2.27 3.02
CA LEU A 192 5.38 -2.36 4.18
C LEU A 192 5.47 -1.14 5.09
N GLY A 193 6.67 -0.55 5.23
CA GLY A 193 6.85 0.69 5.98
C GLY A 193 6.06 1.86 5.37
N ALA A 194 6.02 1.96 4.04
CA ALA A 194 5.17 2.92 3.33
C ALA A 194 3.68 2.55 3.46
N THR A 195 3.32 1.28 3.20
CA THR A 195 1.94 0.75 3.22
C THR A 195 1.16 1.16 4.47
N PHE A 196 1.74 1.01 5.66
CA PHE A 196 1.03 1.27 6.91
C PHE A 196 1.09 2.72 7.39
N THR A 197 1.73 3.61 6.64
CA THR A 197 1.85 5.04 7.01
C THR A 197 0.49 5.74 7.07
N GLY A 198 -0.46 5.39 6.21
CA GLY A 198 -1.84 5.90 6.25
C GLY A 198 -2.55 5.60 7.57
N LEU A 199 -2.41 4.38 8.10
CA LEU A 199 -2.94 3.98 9.42
C LEU A 199 -2.29 4.80 10.55
N ALA A 200 -0.97 5.00 10.51
CA ALA A 200 -0.26 5.79 11.50
C ALA A 200 -0.72 7.26 11.49
N ALA A 201 -0.86 7.86 10.30
CA ALA A 201 -1.35 9.23 10.14
C ALA A 201 -2.78 9.38 10.70
N TRP A 202 -3.64 8.39 10.50
CA TRP A 202 -5.00 8.39 11.02
C TRP A 202 -5.05 8.37 12.56
N LEU A 203 -4.17 7.58 13.21
CA LEU A 203 -4.03 7.58 14.67
C LEU A 203 -3.48 8.90 15.22
N ILE A 204 -2.54 9.55 14.50
CA ILE A 204 -2.02 10.87 14.86
C ILE A 204 -3.13 11.91 14.79
N LEU A 205 -3.91 11.91 13.72
CA LEU A 205 -5.03 12.82 13.52
C LEU A 205 -6.03 12.70 14.68
N ARG A 206 -6.39 11.47 15.05
CA ARG A 206 -7.26 11.19 16.19
C ARG A 206 -6.67 11.71 17.51
N ALA A 207 -5.38 11.44 17.77
CA ALA A 207 -4.70 11.86 18.99
C ALA A 207 -4.55 13.38 19.11
N SER A 208 -4.59 14.10 17.99
CA SER A 208 -4.59 15.57 17.96
C SER A 208 -5.93 16.19 18.36
N GLY A 209 -6.97 15.38 18.62
CA GLY A 209 -8.30 15.82 19.00
C GLY A 209 -9.21 16.17 17.82
N VAL A 210 -8.74 16.02 16.59
CA VAL A 210 -9.53 16.28 15.37
C VAL A 210 -10.44 15.07 15.10
N ARG A 211 -11.71 15.33 14.83
CA ARG A 211 -12.74 14.29 14.58
C ARG A 211 -13.19 14.31 13.13
N ALA A 212 -13.55 13.16 12.61
CA ALA A 212 -14.15 13.06 11.28
C ALA A 212 -15.46 13.87 11.14
N THR A 213 -16.14 14.13 12.27
CA THR A 213 -17.39 14.93 12.35
C THR A 213 -17.18 16.43 12.38
N ASP A 214 -15.95 16.94 12.61
CA ASP A 214 -15.69 18.38 12.79
C ASP A 214 -15.90 19.21 11.52
N GLY A 215 -16.04 18.56 10.34
CA GLY A 215 -16.21 19.25 9.06
C GLY A 215 -14.91 19.85 8.52
N GLY A 216 -15.00 20.52 7.36
CA GLY A 216 -13.88 21.23 6.74
C GLY A 216 -12.62 20.38 6.58
N TRP A 217 -11.46 20.98 6.85
CA TRP A 217 -10.15 20.32 6.71
C TRP A 217 -9.95 19.13 7.64
N GLY A 218 -10.56 19.13 8.84
CA GLY A 218 -10.49 17.99 9.75
C GLY A 218 -11.10 16.74 9.12
N ARG A 219 -12.30 16.85 8.55
CA ARG A 219 -12.94 15.75 7.81
C ARG A 219 -12.13 15.34 6.57
N ALA A 220 -11.67 16.33 5.78
CA ALA A 220 -10.85 16.05 4.60
C ALA A 220 -9.59 15.24 4.97
N ALA A 221 -8.90 15.62 6.05
CA ALA A 221 -7.72 14.89 6.51
C ALA A 221 -8.05 13.44 6.91
N HIS A 222 -9.17 13.19 7.61
CA HIS A 222 -9.64 11.84 7.91
C HIS A 222 -9.96 11.03 6.65
N VAL A 223 -10.60 11.64 5.65
CA VAL A 223 -10.90 10.99 4.36
C VAL A 223 -9.61 10.61 3.64
N VAL A 224 -8.64 11.52 3.56
CA VAL A 224 -7.34 11.27 2.92
C VAL A 224 -6.56 10.18 3.65
N CYS A 225 -6.49 10.21 4.99
CA CYS A 225 -5.83 9.15 5.76
C CYS A 225 -6.49 7.78 5.53
N GLY A 226 -7.82 7.71 5.50
CA GLY A 226 -8.55 6.49 5.22
C GLY A 226 -8.34 6.00 3.78
N TRP A 227 -8.37 6.88 2.80
CA TRP A 227 -8.10 6.55 1.40
C TRP A 227 -6.68 6.00 1.22
N LEU A 228 -5.67 6.69 1.75
CA LEU A 228 -4.27 6.23 1.67
C LEU A 228 -4.04 4.91 2.44
N THR A 229 -4.80 4.67 3.50
CA THR A 229 -4.79 3.34 4.16
C THR A 229 -5.25 2.25 3.20
N ILE A 230 -6.33 2.47 2.45
CA ILE A 230 -6.85 1.51 1.48
C ILE A 230 -5.85 1.31 0.33
N GLN A 231 -5.28 2.41 -0.21
CA GLN A 231 -4.27 2.33 -1.27
C GLN A 231 -3.01 1.60 -0.81
N GLY A 232 -2.54 1.85 0.42
CA GLY A 232 -1.42 1.12 0.99
C GLY A 232 -1.70 -0.39 1.11
N LEU A 233 -2.91 -0.78 1.54
CA LEU A 233 -3.29 -2.19 1.62
C LEU A 233 -3.41 -2.87 0.24
N LEU A 234 -3.52 -2.10 -0.84
CA LEU A 234 -3.50 -2.59 -2.23
C LEU A 234 -2.08 -2.67 -2.81
N ALA A 235 -1.07 -2.06 -2.18
CA ALA A 235 0.30 -2.08 -2.70
C ALA A 235 0.83 -3.49 -3.03
N PRO A 236 0.53 -4.57 -2.25
CA PRO A 236 0.91 -5.93 -2.61
C PRO A 236 0.25 -6.47 -3.89
N LEU A 237 -0.80 -5.83 -4.42
CA LEU A 237 -1.39 -6.19 -5.72
C LEU A 237 -0.61 -5.61 -6.91
N GLY A 238 0.47 -4.86 -6.66
CA GLY A 238 1.26 -4.20 -7.71
C GLY A 238 1.66 -5.14 -8.84
N GLU A 239 2.13 -6.37 -8.55
CA GLU A 239 2.52 -7.34 -9.58
C GLU A 239 1.37 -7.71 -10.53
N PHE A 240 0.14 -7.88 -10.00
CA PHE A 240 -1.04 -8.13 -10.84
C PHE A 240 -1.44 -6.88 -11.62
N THR A 241 -1.26 -5.71 -11.02
CA THR A 241 -1.52 -4.40 -11.66
C THR A 241 -0.60 -4.17 -12.86
N PHE A 242 0.68 -4.58 -12.75
CA PHE A 242 1.67 -4.48 -13.83
C PHE A 242 1.69 -5.69 -14.79
N GLY A 243 0.99 -6.79 -14.49
CA GLY A 243 0.89 -7.95 -15.37
C GLY A 243 2.03 -8.97 -15.30
N VAL A 244 2.93 -8.87 -14.33
CA VAL A 244 4.06 -9.80 -14.14
C VAL A 244 4.11 -10.43 -12.75
N PRO A 245 3.02 -11.08 -12.30
CA PRO A 245 2.99 -11.64 -10.97
C PRO A 245 4.05 -12.73 -10.79
N GLN A 246 4.76 -12.69 -9.66
CA GLN A 246 5.73 -13.68 -9.21
C GLN A 246 5.20 -14.56 -8.08
N PHE A 247 3.91 -14.45 -7.76
CA PHE A 247 3.20 -15.31 -6.82
C PHE A 247 1.82 -15.66 -7.36
N SER A 248 1.21 -16.72 -6.82
CA SER A 248 -0.03 -17.28 -7.34
C SER A 248 -1.15 -16.25 -7.46
N LEU A 249 -1.89 -16.28 -8.56
CA LEU A 249 -3.07 -15.43 -8.80
C LEU A 249 -4.13 -15.56 -7.68
N LEU A 250 -4.13 -16.67 -6.94
CA LEU A 250 -4.99 -16.88 -5.78
C LEU A 250 -4.82 -15.80 -4.70
N PHE A 251 -3.65 -15.15 -4.61
CA PHE A 251 -3.43 -14.06 -3.67
C PHE A 251 -4.20 -12.78 -4.02
N ALA A 252 -4.54 -12.55 -5.29
CA ALA A 252 -5.30 -11.35 -5.68
C ALA A 252 -6.67 -11.25 -4.95
N PRO A 253 -7.58 -12.26 -4.99
CA PRO A 253 -8.83 -12.21 -4.22
C PRO A 253 -8.63 -12.14 -2.71
N ILE A 254 -7.56 -12.75 -2.15
CA ILE A 254 -7.24 -12.69 -0.73
C ILE A 254 -6.88 -11.25 -0.34
N LEU A 255 -5.95 -10.61 -1.06
CA LEU A 255 -5.47 -9.26 -0.76
C LEU A 255 -6.55 -8.20 -0.95
N VAL A 256 -7.38 -8.32 -2.01
CA VAL A 256 -8.56 -7.47 -2.23
C VAL A 256 -9.53 -7.59 -1.05
N SER A 257 -9.80 -8.81 -0.59
CA SER A 257 -10.70 -9.07 0.53
C SER A 257 -10.15 -8.56 1.86
N LEU A 258 -8.84 -8.67 2.10
CA LEU A 258 -8.16 -8.10 3.27
C LEU A 258 -8.27 -6.57 3.27
N ALA A 259 -7.99 -5.92 2.13
CA ALA A 259 -8.04 -4.47 1.99
C ALA A 259 -9.47 -3.94 2.20
N ALA A 260 -10.48 -4.57 1.58
CA ALA A 260 -11.88 -4.21 1.75
C ALA A 260 -12.34 -4.40 3.20
N GLY A 261 -12.05 -5.56 3.80
CA GLY A 261 -12.48 -5.88 5.16
C GLY A 261 -11.89 -4.93 6.20
N LEU A 262 -10.58 -4.65 6.14
CA LEU A 262 -9.94 -3.75 7.09
C LEU A 262 -10.22 -2.28 6.76
N GLY A 263 -9.95 -1.86 5.54
CA GLY A 263 -9.99 -0.45 5.15
C GLY A 263 -11.41 0.11 5.05
N LEU A 264 -12.29 -0.51 4.24
CA LEU A 264 -13.63 0.02 3.99
C LEU A 264 -14.54 -0.10 5.21
N VAL A 265 -14.43 -1.19 5.98
CA VAL A 265 -15.22 -1.37 7.21
C VAL A 265 -14.82 -0.35 8.26
N ALA A 266 -13.52 -0.12 8.45
CA ALA A 266 -13.04 0.94 9.35
C ALA A 266 -13.52 2.32 8.87
N PHE A 267 -13.38 2.61 7.59
CA PHE A 267 -13.78 3.89 7.00
C PHE A 267 -15.28 4.17 7.19
N ARG A 268 -16.14 3.15 6.96
CA ARG A 268 -17.59 3.25 7.18
C ARG A 268 -17.94 3.64 8.61
N LEU A 269 -17.27 3.05 9.57
CA LEU A 269 -17.54 3.28 10.98
C LEU A 269 -17.08 4.69 11.42
N VAL A 270 -15.94 5.15 10.92
CA VAL A 270 -15.40 6.47 11.27
C VAL A 270 -16.19 7.61 10.63
N HIS A 271 -16.60 7.46 9.36
CA HIS A 271 -17.23 8.54 8.59
C HIS A 271 -18.76 8.50 8.56
N GLY A 272 -19.36 7.36 8.88
CA GLY A 272 -20.81 7.20 8.86
C GLY A 272 -21.35 6.78 7.50
N ALA A 273 -22.69 6.91 7.32
CA ALA A 273 -23.41 6.44 6.15
C ALA A 273 -22.97 7.13 4.85
N TRP A 274 -22.88 6.36 3.77
CA TRP A 274 -22.60 6.77 2.38
C TRP A 274 -21.18 7.23 2.08
N TRP A 275 -20.35 7.50 3.10
CA TRP A 275 -18.99 7.97 2.88
C TRP A 275 -18.10 6.92 2.22
N THR A 276 -18.28 5.65 2.58
CA THR A 276 -17.52 4.55 1.97
C THR A 276 -17.86 4.39 0.50
N LEU A 277 -19.15 4.43 0.16
CA LEU A 277 -19.58 4.35 -1.23
C LEU A 277 -19.12 5.56 -2.03
N GLY A 278 -19.19 6.78 -1.45
CA GLY A 278 -18.68 8.01 -2.07
C GLY A 278 -17.18 7.95 -2.34
N LEU A 279 -16.39 7.49 -1.36
CA LEU A 279 -14.96 7.32 -1.51
C LEU A 279 -14.61 6.35 -2.63
N VAL A 280 -15.25 5.18 -2.61
CA VAL A 280 -15.00 4.12 -3.60
C VAL A 280 -15.43 4.56 -4.99
N ALA A 281 -16.57 5.26 -5.14
CA ALA A 281 -17.02 5.80 -6.42
C ALA A 281 -16.04 6.84 -6.97
N VAL A 282 -15.54 7.76 -6.14
CA VAL A 282 -14.51 8.73 -6.56
C VAL A 282 -13.23 8.02 -6.95
N ASN A 283 -12.76 7.06 -6.14
CA ASN A 283 -11.58 6.28 -6.45
C ASN A 283 -11.71 5.54 -7.80
N PHE A 284 -12.85 4.91 -8.04
CA PHE A 284 -13.15 4.22 -9.30
C PHE A 284 -13.09 5.19 -10.51
N VAL A 285 -13.73 6.37 -10.39
CA VAL A 285 -13.70 7.39 -11.46
C VAL A 285 -12.26 7.87 -11.71
N LEU A 286 -11.48 8.11 -10.66
CA LEU A 286 -10.08 8.52 -10.81
C LEU A 286 -9.22 7.44 -11.51
N GLN A 287 -9.45 6.17 -11.18
CA GLN A 287 -8.75 5.05 -11.82
C GLN A 287 -9.13 4.91 -13.31
N VAL A 288 -10.43 4.90 -13.62
CA VAL A 288 -10.90 4.71 -15.01
C VAL A 288 -10.59 5.91 -15.90
N SER A 289 -10.51 7.12 -15.33
CA SER A 289 -10.15 8.34 -16.09
C SER A 289 -8.66 8.46 -16.40
N GLY A 290 -7.81 7.57 -15.88
CA GLY A 290 -6.35 7.69 -15.98
C GLY A 290 -5.76 8.87 -15.17
N PHE A 291 -6.57 9.56 -14.34
CA PHE A 291 -6.10 10.68 -13.52
C PHE A 291 -5.13 10.24 -12.43
N VAL A 292 -5.23 9.00 -11.98
CA VAL A 292 -4.30 8.35 -11.06
C VAL A 292 -3.47 7.33 -11.84
N ASP A 293 -2.84 7.79 -12.90
CA ASP A 293 -1.76 7.06 -13.50
C ASP A 293 -0.47 7.51 -12.82
N PHE A 294 -0.02 6.72 -11.86
CA PHE A 294 1.24 7.01 -11.16
C PHE A 294 2.45 6.84 -12.07
N GLY A 295 2.28 6.16 -13.20
CA GLY A 295 3.29 5.96 -14.21
C GLY A 295 3.59 7.21 -15.05
N GLY A 296 2.61 8.04 -15.28
CA GLY A 296 2.72 9.27 -16.09
C GLY A 296 2.88 9.02 -17.60
N ASP A 297 2.78 10.09 -18.38
CA ASP A 297 3.08 10.06 -19.81
C ASP A 297 4.57 9.74 -20.02
N GLY A 298 4.89 8.51 -20.36
CA GLY A 298 6.25 8.05 -20.63
C GLY A 298 6.67 6.78 -19.89
N ASP A 299 5.81 6.22 -19.03
CA ASP A 299 6.08 4.91 -18.47
C ASP A 299 5.85 3.82 -19.52
N PRO A 300 6.83 2.92 -19.68
CA PRO A 300 6.81 1.96 -20.76
C PRO A 300 5.79 0.82 -20.58
N VAL A 301 5.21 0.67 -19.38
CA VAL A 301 4.26 -0.40 -19.05
C VAL A 301 2.95 0.17 -18.54
N GLU A 302 1.86 -0.20 -19.21
CA GLU A 302 0.50 0.17 -18.79
C GLU A 302 0.10 -0.58 -17.54
N THR A 303 -0.55 0.11 -16.58
CA THR A 303 -1.09 -0.50 -15.38
C THR A 303 -2.59 -0.76 -15.50
N ARG A 304 -3.08 -1.86 -14.89
CA ARG A 304 -4.50 -2.19 -14.81
C ARG A 304 -4.90 -2.47 -13.37
N PHE A 305 -5.85 -1.70 -12.87
CA PHE A 305 -6.28 -1.81 -11.48
C PHE A 305 -7.11 -3.07 -11.22
N SER A 306 -6.69 -3.84 -10.23
CA SER A 306 -7.25 -5.15 -9.90
C SER A 306 -8.43 -5.11 -8.93
N ALA A 307 -8.86 -3.93 -8.44
CA ALA A 307 -9.93 -3.84 -7.44
C ALA A 307 -10.79 -2.57 -7.58
N THR A 308 -12.09 -2.75 -7.70
CA THR A 308 -13.07 -1.66 -7.77
C THR A 308 -13.70 -1.31 -6.44
N PHE A 309 -13.91 -2.30 -5.57
CA PHE A 309 -14.60 -2.20 -4.27
C PHE A 309 -16.05 -1.72 -4.30
N LEU A 310 -16.65 -1.48 -5.47
CA LEU A 310 -17.99 -0.89 -5.60
C LEU A 310 -19.05 -1.71 -4.87
N VAL A 311 -19.13 -3.01 -5.17
CA VAL A 311 -20.12 -3.90 -4.54
C VAL A 311 -19.79 -4.15 -3.08
N SER A 312 -18.52 -4.25 -2.71
CA SER A 312 -18.09 -4.34 -1.31
C SER A 312 -18.57 -3.13 -0.48
N ALA A 313 -18.48 -1.91 -1.03
CA ALA A 313 -18.99 -0.70 -0.37
C ALA A 313 -20.52 -0.74 -0.23
N VAL A 314 -21.24 -1.17 -1.27
CA VAL A 314 -22.71 -1.36 -1.20
C VAL A 314 -23.09 -2.38 -0.13
N VAL A 315 -22.43 -3.52 -0.08
CA VAL A 315 -22.63 -4.56 0.95
C VAL A 315 -22.48 -3.99 2.35
N ILE A 316 -21.40 -3.23 2.60
CA ILE A 316 -21.15 -2.61 3.91
C ILE A 316 -22.27 -1.64 4.29
N GLU A 317 -22.77 -0.82 3.35
CA GLU A 317 -23.89 0.10 3.62
C GLU A 317 -25.21 -0.64 3.87
N VAL A 318 -25.50 -1.71 3.12
CA VAL A 318 -26.70 -2.55 3.32
C VAL A 318 -26.66 -3.23 4.68
N VAL A 319 -25.53 -3.84 5.04
CA VAL A 319 -25.33 -4.47 6.37
C VAL A 319 -25.49 -3.44 7.48
N ALA A 320 -24.91 -2.24 7.33
CA ALA A 320 -25.06 -1.17 8.32
C ALA A 320 -26.51 -0.73 8.53
N ARG A 321 -27.34 -0.73 7.47
CA ARG A 321 -28.77 -0.40 7.54
C ARG A 321 -29.61 -1.49 8.14
N LEU A 322 -29.39 -2.75 7.73
CA LEU A 322 -30.24 -3.88 8.13
C LEU A 322 -29.88 -4.43 9.50
N ALA A 323 -28.58 -4.57 9.80
CA ALA A 323 -28.08 -5.15 11.05
C ALA A 323 -27.64 -4.12 12.09
N GLY A 324 -27.45 -2.85 11.67
CA GLY A 324 -26.88 -1.79 12.51
C GLY A 324 -25.38 -1.97 12.73
N THR A 325 -24.76 -0.97 13.38
CA THR A 325 -23.31 -0.95 13.65
C THR A 325 -22.96 -1.07 15.14
N ALA A 326 -23.97 -1.18 16.03
CA ALA A 326 -23.77 -1.20 17.48
C ALA A 326 -23.09 -2.50 17.96
N ASP A 327 -23.49 -3.65 17.41
CA ASP A 327 -22.82 -4.93 17.60
C ASP A 327 -21.69 -5.06 16.58
N ARG A 328 -20.48 -4.69 17.00
CA ARG A 328 -19.28 -4.68 16.13
C ARG A 328 -18.92 -6.07 15.62
N THR A 329 -19.13 -7.11 16.42
CA THR A 329 -18.83 -8.50 16.00
C THR A 329 -19.78 -8.94 14.91
N ARG A 330 -21.10 -8.78 15.13
CA ARG A 330 -22.12 -9.11 14.11
C ARG A 330 -21.89 -8.31 12.83
N PHE A 331 -21.63 -7.01 12.95
CA PHE A 331 -21.35 -6.14 11.80
C PHE A 331 -20.13 -6.63 11.01
N ALA A 332 -19.00 -6.93 11.69
CA ALA A 332 -17.81 -7.45 11.05
C ALA A 332 -18.04 -8.77 10.31
N LEU A 333 -18.73 -9.72 10.95
CA LEU A 333 -19.01 -11.03 10.35
C LEU A 333 -19.87 -10.90 9.09
N LEU A 334 -20.94 -10.10 9.16
CA LEU A 334 -21.83 -9.90 8.01
C LEU A 334 -21.14 -9.14 6.86
N CYS A 335 -20.39 -8.07 7.18
CA CYS A 335 -19.61 -7.35 6.16
C CYS A 335 -18.57 -8.26 5.54
N GLY A 336 -17.79 -8.98 6.34
CA GLY A 336 -16.75 -9.87 5.83
C GLY A 336 -17.31 -10.98 4.93
N THR A 337 -18.41 -11.62 5.34
CA THR A 337 -19.07 -12.63 4.51
C THR A 337 -19.57 -12.02 3.20
N GLY A 338 -20.21 -10.86 3.24
CA GLY A 338 -20.73 -10.21 2.03
C GLY A 338 -19.61 -9.69 1.10
N ILE A 339 -18.47 -9.23 1.66
CA ILE A 339 -17.28 -8.85 0.88
C ILE A 339 -16.68 -10.08 0.20
N GLY A 340 -16.46 -11.18 0.97
CA GLY A 340 -15.87 -12.40 0.44
C GLY A 340 -16.79 -13.21 -0.50
N THR A 341 -18.03 -12.79 -0.68
CA THR A 341 -19.00 -13.42 -1.59
C THR A 341 -19.44 -12.45 -2.69
N LEU A 342 -20.38 -11.56 -2.41
CA LEU A 342 -20.92 -10.62 -3.41
C LEU A 342 -19.86 -9.61 -3.89
N GLY A 343 -19.03 -9.11 -2.97
CA GLY A 343 -17.90 -8.24 -3.31
C GLY A 343 -16.94 -8.96 -4.24
N LEU A 344 -16.53 -10.18 -3.88
CA LEU A 344 -15.64 -11.00 -4.69
C LEU A 344 -16.23 -11.33 -6.08
N ALA A 345 -17.51 -11.63 -6.17
CA ALA A 345 -18.18 -11.91 -7.45
C ALA A 345 -18.08 -10.70 -8.41
N ALA A 346 -18.20 -9.48 -7.88
CA ALA A 346 -18.05 -8.27 -8.67
C ALA A 346 -16.58 -8.04 -9.09
N GLU A 347 -15.63 -8.28 -8.19
CA GLU A 347 -14.20 -8.20 -8.53
C GLU A 347 -13.79 -9.28 -9.53
N TRP A 348 -14.38 -10.49 -9.45
CA TRP A 348 -14.19 -11.53 -10.45
C TRP A 348 -14.67 -11.06 -11.83
N ALA A 349 -15.86 -10.47 -11.91
CA ALA A 349 -16.40 -9.94 -13.18
C ALA A 349 -15.52 -8.80 -13.73
N TRP A 350 -15.00 -7.92 -12.86
CA TRP A 350 -14.09 -6.85 -13.26
C TRP A 350 -12.76 -7.38 -13.80
N ASN A 351 -12.22 -8.42 -13.17
CA ASN A 351 -10.90 -8.97 -13.53
C ASN A 351 -10.93 -9.93 -14.72
N GLN A 352 -12.05 -10.04 -15.48
CA GLN A 352 -12.05 -10.78 -16.75
C GLN A 352 -11.22 -10.08 -17.83
N ASP A 353 -11.08 -8.75 -17.75
CA ASP A 353 -10.25 -7.93 -18.66
C ASP A 353 -8.89 -7.53 -18.05
N ALA A 354 -8.47 -8.18 -16.94
CA ALA A 354 -7.16 -7.96 -16.32
C ALA A 354 -6.04 -8.62 -17.13
N TRP A 355 -4.79 -8.28 -16.83
CA TRP A 355 -3.61 -8.94 -17.41
C TRP A 355 -3.61 -10.47 -17.22
N GLN A 356 -4.07 -10.91 -16.05
CA GLN A 356 -4.34 -12.30 -15.73
C GLN A 356 -5.82 -12.43 -15.37
N PRO A 357 -6.69 -12.80 -16.32
CA PRO A 357 -8.11 -13.01 -16.05
C PRO A 357 -8.33 -14.07 -14.97
N TRP A 358 -9.26 -13.78 -14.04
CA TRP A 358 -9.58 -14.75 -13.00
C TRP A 358 -10.39 -15.91 -13.58
N THR A 359 -9.81 -17.10 -13.55
CA THR A 359 -10.43 -18.30 -14.12
C THR A 359 -11.43 -18.95 -13.18
N SER A 360 -12.38 -19.70 -13.74
CA SER A 360 -13.37 -20.44 -12.96
C SER A 360 -12.74 -21.56 -12.11
N SER A 361 -11.61 -22.11 -12.54
CA SER A 361 -10.87 -23.16 -11.81
C SER A 361 -10.38 -22.70 -10.43
N MET A 362 -10.03 -21.42 -10.26
CA MET A 362 -9.59 -20.87 -8.98
C MET A 362 -10.72 -20.53 -8.00
N LEU A 363 -11.97 -20.36 -8.50
CA LEU A 363 -13.07 -19.83 -7.70
C LEU A 363 -13.37 -20.60 -6.42
N PRO A 364 -13.42 -21.96 -6.39
CA PRO A 364 -13.76 -22.68 -5.16
C PRO A 364 -12.80 -22.38 -4.01
N GLU A 365 -11.49 -22.31 -4.31
CA GLU A 365 -10.45 -22.00 -3.35
C GLU A 365 -10.43 -20.50 -3.01
N ALA A 366 -10.52 -19.65 -4.03
CA ALA A 366 -10.55 -18.20 -3.89
C ALA A 366 -11.69 -17.70 -3.01
N VAL A 367 -12.91 -18.23 -3.21
CA VAL A 367 -14.10 -17.84 -2.41
C VAL A 367 -13.91 -18.20 -0.94
N LEU A 368 -13.43 -19.42 -0.66
CA LEU A 368 -13.18 -19.86 0.72
C LEU A 368 -12.16 -18.95 1.42
N LEU A 369 -11.02 -18.73 0.78
CA LEU A 369 -9.93 -17.93 1.34
C LEU A 369 -10.32 -16.44 1.45
N ALA A 370 -11.04 -15.91 0.46
CA ALA A 370 -11.54 -14.54 0.48
C ALA A 370 -12.55 -14.30 1.60
N ILE A 371 -13.47 -15.24 1.87
CA ILE A 371 -14.40 -15.14 3.01
C ILE A 371 -13.62 -15.10 4.33
N VAL A 372 -12.65 -16.01 4.52
CA VAL A 372 -11.84 -16.06 5.73
C VAL A 372 -11.02 -14.77 5.89
N ALA A 373 -10.41 -14.29 4.82
CA ALA A 373 -9.65 -13.05 4.76
C ALA A 373 -10.52 -11.84 5.11
N ALA A 374 -11.68 -11.70 4.42
CA ALA A 374 -12.58 -10.57 4.61
C ALA A 374 -13.19 -10.53 6.02
N VAL A 375 -13.58 -11.69 6.57
CA VAL A 375 -14.13 -11.78 7.93
C VAL A 375 -13.06 -11.41 8.95
N GLY A 376 -11.85 -11.99 8.86
CA GLY A 376 -10.73 -11.66 9.73
C GLY A 376 -10.37 -10.17 9.65
N ALA A 377 -10.21 -9.65 8.45
CA ALA A 377 -9.89 -8.25 8.20
C ALA A 377 -11.00 -7.29 8.67
N SER A 378 -12.29 -7.67 8.52
CA SER A 378 -13.41 -6.86 9.03
C SER A 378 -13.41 -6.78 10.57
N VAL A 379 -13.03 -7.85 11.27
CA VAL A 379 -12.85 -7.85 12.73
C VAL A 379 -11.69 -6.92 13.15
N LEU A 380 -10.58 -6.95 12.39
CA LEU A 380 -9.48 -5.99 12.58
C LEU A 380 -9.93 -4.56 12.29
N GLY A 381 -10.70 -4.35 11.20
CA GLY A 381 -11.23 -3.06 10.78
C GLY A 381 -12.16 -2.41 11.82
N VAL A 382 -13.10 -3.15 12.40
CA VAL A 382 -13.97 -2.63 13.48
C VAL A 382 -13.18 -2.32 14.76
N THR A 383 -12.11 -3.07 15.03
CA THR A 383 -11.23 -2.82 16.17
C THR A 383 -10.39 -1.56 15.95
N PHE A 384 -9.87 -1.38 14.74
CA PHE A 384 -9.13 -0.18 14.35
C PHE A 384 -10.04 1.07 14.34
N ALA A 385 -11.24 0.97 13.75
CA ALA A 385 -12.22 2.05 13.76
C ALA A 385 -12.49 2.56 15.18
N ARG A 386 -12.65 1.64 16.14
CA ARG A 386 -12.84 2.00 17.55
C ARG A 386 -11.66 2.81 18.13
N ALA A 387 -10.44 2.55 17.67
CA ALA A 387 -9.27 3.33 18.09
C ALA A 387 -9.27 4.74 17.49
N VAL A 388 -9.94 4.95 16.36
CA VAL A 388 -10.07 6.25 15.67
C VAL A 388 -11.35 6.99 16.09
N GLU A 389 -12.43 6.30 16.44
CA GLU A 389 -13.69 6.89 16.90
C GLU A 389 -13.55 7.56 18.28
N THR A 390 -14.41 8.55 18.52
CA THR A 390 -14.54 9.17 19.85
C THR A 390 -15.63 8.51 20.68
N ASP A 391 -16.58 7.87 20.04
CA ASP A 391 -17.68 7.16 20.70
C ASP A 391 -17.25 5.75 21.06
N THR A 392 -17.09 5.49 22.36
CA THR A 392 -16.71 4.19 22.91
C THR A 392 -17.91 3.37 23.41
N SER A 393 -19.13 3.81 23.10
CA SER A 393 -20.38 3.14 23.57
C SER A 393 -20.59 1.75 22.96
N ALA A 394 -20.03 1.51 21.74
CA ALA A 394 -20.13 0.22 21.09
C ALA A 394 -19.33 -0.87 21.82
N ARG A 395 -19.89 -2.09 21.89
CA ARG A 395 -19.21 -3.23 22.52
C ARG A 395 -17.90 -3.56 21.78
N PRO A 396 -16.77 -3.72 22.48
CA PRO A 396 -15.51 -4.15 21.85
C PRO A 396 -15.62 -5.60 21.37
N VAL A 397 -14.83 -5.93 20.36
CA VAL A 397 -14.59 -7.33 19.99
C VAL A 397 -13.80 -7.99 21.12
N ALA A 398 -14.19 -9.21 21.49
CA ALA A 398 -13.48 -9.96 22.51
C ALA A 398 -12.01 -10.23 22.10
N PRO A 399 -11.04 -10.21 23.01
CA PRO A 399 -9.63 -10.47 22.69
C PRO A 399 -9.40 -11.79 21.95
N VAL A 400 -10.16 -12.84 22.28
CA VAL A 400 -10.10 -14.12 21.57
C VAL A 400 -10.55 -13.97 20.11
N GLY A 401 -11.64 -13.23 19.86
CA GLY A 401 -12.11 -12.97 18.50
C GLY A 401 -11.08 -12.18 17.69
N LEU A 402 -10.39 -11.22 18.32
CA LEU A 402 -9.31 -10.46 17.66
C LEU A 402 -8.11 -11.35 17.33
N ALA A 403 -7.72 -12.23 18.25
CA ALA A 403 -6.63 -13.19 18.02
C ALA A 403 -6.97 -14.18 16.89
N LEU A 404 -8.19 -14.71 16.89
CA LEU A 404 -8.66 -15.59 15.80
C LEU A 404 -8.70 -14.88 14.45
N ALA A 405 -9.13 -13.62 14.42
CA ALA A 405 -9.14 -12.82 13.20
C ALA A 405 -7.73 -12.58 12.66
N ALA A 406 -6.78 -12.24 13.54
CA ALA A 406 -5.37 -12.07 13.14
C ALA A 406 -4.77 -13.39 12.64
N LEU A 407 -5.02 -14.50 13.32
CA LEU A 407 -4.59 -15.82 12.88
C LEU A 407 -5.21 -16.21 11.53
N ALA A 408 -6.49 -15.92 11.32
CA ALA A 408 -7.17 -16.18 10.04
C ALA A 408 -6.51 -15.39 8.89
N CYS A 409 -6.22 -14.10 9.10
CA CYS A 409 -5.53 -13.27 8.10
C CYS A 409 -4.10 -13.78 7.81
N ILE A 410 -3.38 -14.24 8.83
CA ILE A 410 -2.05 -14.86 8.63
C ILE A 410 -2.18 -16.19 7.89
N ALA A 411 -3.13 -17.03 8.28
CA ALA A 411 -3.32 -18.35 7.68
C ALA A 411 -3.60 -18.29 6.18
N VAL A 412 -4.46 -17.36 5.72
CA VAL A 412 -4.78 -17.22 4.28
C VAL A 412 -3.60 -16.71 3.45
N ILE A 413 -2.59 -16.12 4.08
CA ILE A 413 -1.36 -15.68 3.41
C ILE A 413 -0.29 -16.79 3.43
N VAL A 414 -0.18 -17.51 4.55
CA VAL A 414 0.94 -18.46 4.77
C VAL A 414 0.62 -19.87 4.30
N LEU A 415 -0.67 -20.24 4.29
CA LEU A 415 -1.14 -21.60 4.02
C LEU A 415 -2.01 -21.72 2.75
N PRO A 416 -1.55 -21.21 1.60
CA PRO A 416 -2.29 -21.46 0.35
C PRO A 416 -2.26 -22.95 0.03
N MET A 417 -3.38 -23.48 -0.50
CA MET A 417 -3.43 -24.87 -0.93
C MET A 417 -2.50 -25.06 -2.13
N ARG A 418 -1.60 -26.01 -2.03
CA ARG A 418 -0.67 -26.35 -3.11
C ARG A 418 -1.26 -27.43 -3.96
N ARG A 419 -1.22 -27.24 -5.27
CA ARG A 419 -1.53 -28.26 -6.28
C ARG A 419 -0.29 -28.45 -7.14
N PRO A 420 0.56 -29.44 -6.84
CA PRO A 420 1.76 -29.68 -7.62
C PRO A 420 1.35 -30.05 -9.05
N ILE A 421 1.98 -29.41 -10.04
CA ILE A 421 1.77 -29.71 -11.46
C ILE A 421 2.47 -31.03 -11.83
N GLY A 422 3.56 -31.37 -11.14
CA GLY A 422 4.41 -32.49 -11.46
C GLY A 422 5.43 -32.20 -12.56
N GLU A 423 5.95 -33.22 -13.20
CA GLU A 423 6.85 -33.06 -14.34
C GLU A 423 6.02 -32.69 -15.58
N VAL A 424 6.27 -31.49 -16.12
CA VAL A 424 5.62 -31.00 -17.34
C VAL A 424 6.69 -30.63 -18.35
N ALA A 425 6.44 -30.99 -19.62
CA ALA A 425 7.25 -30.57 -20.76
C ALA A 425 6.34 -30.06 -21.87
N ALA A 426 6.85 -29.18 -22.73
CA ALA A 426 6.17 -28.73 -23.93
C ALA A 426 6.99 -29.06 -25.19
N ASP A 427 6.35 -29.61 -26.22
CA ASP A 427 6.82 -29.51 -27.59
C ASP A 427 6.43 -28.11 -28.11
N ILE A 428 7.40 -27.20 -28.15
CA ILE A 428 7.24 -25.78 -28.51
C ILE A 428 7.53 -25.64 -30.00
N ARG A 429 6.59 -25.06 -30.77
CA ARG A 429 6.75 -24.68 -32.16
C ARG A 429 6.66 -23.17 -32.27
N VAL A 430 7.60 -22.60 -33.00
CA VAL A 430 7.76 -21.16 -33.17
C VAL A 430 7.53 -20.80 -34.63
N GLU A 431 6.37 -20.25 -34.96
CA GLU A 431 6.01 -19.85 -36.30
C GLU A 431 6.26 -18.34 -36.49
N PRO A 432 7.22 -17.92 -37.35
CA PRO A 432 7.46 -16.50 -37.57
C PRO A 432 6.20 -15.76 -38.00
N ALA A 433 5.89 -14.66 -37.36
CA ALA A 433 4.76 -13.78 -37.63
C ALA A 433 5.19 -12.41 -38.18
N GLY A 434 6.49 -12.25 -38.51
CA GLY A 434 7.11 -11.04 -39.06
C GLY A 434 7.76 -10.16 -37.98
N ALA A 435 8.76 -9.35 -38.40
CA ALA A 435 9.41 -8.31 -37.58
C ALA A 435 9.79 -8.71 -36.17
N GLY A 436 10.45 -9.86 -35.98
CA GLY A 436 10.86 -10.33 -34.64
C GLY A 436 9.72 -10.90 -33.78
N LEU A 437 8.54 -11.09 -34.35
CA LEU A 437 7.37 -11.68 -33.69
C LEU A 437 7.19 -13.13 -34.13
N ALA A 438 6.67 -13.96 -33.22
CA ALA A 438 6.29 -15.32 -33.53
C ALA A 438 4.97 -15.71 -32.85
N THR A 439 4.19 -16.55 -33.52
CA THR A 439 3.11 -17.29 -32.91
C THR A 439 3.69 -18.56 -32.29
N VAL A 440 3.40 -18.79 -31.03
CA VAL A 440 3.92 -19.93 -30.28
C VAL A 440 2.84 -20.96 -30.09
N THR A 441 3.11 -22.21 -30.52
CA THR A 441 2.24 -23.36 -30.23
C THR A 441 2.98 -24.31 -29.28
N ALA A 442 2.31 -24.76 -28.23
CA ALA A 442 2.88 -25.65 -27.21
C ALA A 442 1.99 -26.87 -27.02
N THR A 443 2.54 -28.06 -27.22
CA THR A 443 1.86 -29.32 -26.89
C THR A 443 2.42 -29.84 -25.57
N LEU A 444 1.58 -29.85 -24.52
CA LEU A 444 1.98 -30.22 -23.17
C LEU A 444 2.03 -31.72 -22.97
N THR A 445 2.98 -32.17 -22.16
CA THR A 445 3.09 -33.54 -21.66
C THR A 445 3.25 -33.49 -20.14
N PRO A 446 2.30 -34.01 -19.35
CA PRO A 446 1.05 -34.64 -19.78
C PRO A 446 0.06 -33.66 -20.42
N THR A 447 -0.87 -34.17 -21.25
CA THR A 447 -1.80 -33.36 -22.03
C THR A 447 -2.82 -32.59 -21.18
N ASP A 448 -3.04 -33.01 -19.94
CA ASP A 448 -3.92 -32.39 -18.94
C ASP A 448 -3.21 -31.40 -18.02
N ALA A 449 -1.93 -31.11 -18.27
CA ALA A 449 -1.12 -30.24 -17.39
C ALA A 449 -1.71 -28.84 -17.20
N ALA A 450 -2.39 -28.29 -18.21
CA ALA A 450 -3.06 -26.98 -18.13
C ALA A 450 -4.55 -27.06 -17.74
N GLU A 451 -5.11 -28.27 -17.51
CA GLU A 451 -6.43 -28.38 -16.91
C GLU A 451 -6.41 -27.78 -15.51
N ASP A 452 -7.42 -26.99 -15.16
CA ASP A 452 -7.48 -26.25 -13.90
C ASP A 452 -6.35 -25.24 -13.67
N ALA A 453 -5.56 -24.87 -14.69
CA ALA A 453 -4.60 -23.78 -14.58
C ALA A 453 -5.30 -22.49 -14.17
N TYR A 454 -4.69 -21.71 -13.27
CA TYR A 454 -5.17 -20.39 -12.95
C TYR A 454 -4.92 -19.42 -14.09
N TRP A 455 -3.81 -19.59 -14.79
CA TRP A 455 -3.54 -18.96 -16.08
C TRP A 455 -2.40 -19.65 -16.81
N PHE A 456 -2.41 -19.56 -18.14
CA PHE A 456 -1.35 -20.02 -19.02
C PHE A 456 -1.15 -18.96 -20.12
N GLN A 457 0.02 -18.32 -20.13
CA GLN A 457 0.35 -17.20 -21.02
C GLN A 457 1.76 -17.33 -21.57
N ALA A 458 1.96 -16.81 -22.80
CA ALA A 458 3.25 -16.34 -23.26
C ALA A 458 3.46 -14.91 -22.74
N SER A 459 4.56 -14.68 -22.02
CA SER A 459 4.91 -13.38 -21.45
C SER A 459 6.25 -12.94 -22.02
N ALA A 460 6.32 -11.76 -22.62
CA ALA A 460 7.55 -11.15 -23.12
C ALA A 460 7.78 -9.80 -22.46
N TRP A 461 8.99 -9.56 -21.94
CA TRP A 461 9.36 -8.35 -21.22
C TRP A 461 10.82 -7.97 -21.44
N GLN A 462 11.24 -6.78 -20.98
CA GLN A 462 12.60 -6.23 -21.05
C GLN A 462 13.14 -5.97 -22.48
N GLY A 463 12.28 -5.98 -23.48
CA GLY A 463 12.62 -5.55 -24.83
C GLY A 463 12.10 -4.16 -25.19
N GLY A 464 11.83 -3.32 -24.21
CA GLY A 464 11.23 -2.00 -24.35
C GLY A 464 9.77 -1.92 -23.90
N GLY A 465 9.23 -2.97 -23.26
CA GLY A 465 7.84 -3.02 -22.80
C GLY A 465 7.46 -4.37 -22.19
N LEU A 466 6.16 -4.62 -22.15
CA LEU A 466 5.54 -5.87 -21.72
C LEU A 466 4.49 -6.29 -22.75
N GLU A 467 4.63 -7.52 -23.25
CA GLU A 467 3.65 -8.15 -24.14
C GLU A 467 3.17 -9.47 -23.53
N LEU A 468 1.85 -9.61 -23.42
CA LEU A 468 1.21 -10.79 -22.85
C LEU A 468 0.23 -11.39 -23.86
N SER A 469 0.32 -12.69 -24.07
CA SER A 469 -0.57 -13.44 -24.96
C SER A 469 -1.09 -14.69 -24.25
N THR A 470 -2.41 -14.79 -24.11
CA THR A 470 -3.04 -15.99 -23.52
C THR A 470 -2.78 -17.19 -24.44
N MET A 471 -2.46 -18.34 -23.84
CA MET A 471 -2.35 -19.62 -24.54
C MET A 471 -3.75 -20.24 -24.65
N GLU A 472 -4.31 -20.23 -25.85
CA GLU A 472 -5.65 -20.73 -26.14
C GLU A 472 -5.61 -22.18 -26.64
N PRO A 473 -6.53 -23.05 -26.20
CA PRO A 473 -6.58 -24.43 -26.69
C PRO A 473 -6.94 -24.49 -28.19
N THR A 474 -6.20 -25.26 -28.97
CA THR A 474 -6.43 -25.43 -30.43
C THR A 474 -7.53 -26.45 -30.74
N GLY A 475 -8.01 -27.20 -29.75
CA GLY A 475 -8.92 -28.33 -29.89
C GLY A 475 -8.21 -29.68 -30.00
N GLN A 476 -6.90 -29.71 -30.11
CA GLN A 476 -6.11 -30.94 -29.96
C GLN A 476 -5.77 -31.16 -28.48
N PRO A 477 -5.76 -32.40 -27.97
CA PRO A 477 -5.45 -32.66 -26.57
C PRO A 477 -4.06 -32.14 -26.16
N GLY A 478 -4.03 -31.25 -25.15
CA GLY A 478 -2.81 -30.67 -24.61
C GLY A 478 -2.12 -29.62 -25.51
N GLU A 479 -2.71 -29.27 -26.65
CA GLU A 479 -2.14 -28.28 -27.57
C GLU A 479 -2.78 -26.90 -27.37
N PHE A 480 -1.91 -25.91 -27.20
CA PHE A 480 -2.27 -24.50 -26.97
C PHE A 480 -1.49 -23.62 -27.93
N ARG A 481 -2.09 -22.50 -28.35
CA ARG A 481 -1.49 -21.52 -29.23
C ARG A 481 -1.64 -20.12 -28.63
N SER A 482 -0.62 -19.29 -28.77
CA SER A 482 -0.69 -17.88 -28.36
C SER A 482 -1.77 -17.16 -29.16
N ALA A 483 -2.69 -16.45 -28.48
CA ALA A 483 -3.77 -15.68 -29.10
C ALA A 483 -3.23 -14.59 -30.02
N GLU A 484 -2.15 -13.94 -29.57
CA GLU A 484 -1.43 -12.92 -30.33
C GLU A 484 0.04 -13.32 -30.47
N PRO A 485 0.73 -12.92 -31.56
CA PRO A 485 2.16 -13.12 -31.70
C PRO A 485 2.94 -12.40 -30.59
N VAL A 486 4.03 -13.01 -30.13
CA VAL A 486 4.91 -12.46 -29.07
C VAL A 486 6.31 -12.17 -29.63
N PRO A 487 7.03 -11.18 -29.09
CA PRO A 487 8.41 -10.89 -29.47
C PRO A 487 9.35 -12.04 -29.13
N VAL A 488 10.27 -12.35 -30.06
CA VAL A 488 11.25 -13.45 -29.92
C VAL A 488 12.63 -13.06 -30.45
N ASP A 489 12.98 -11.79 -30.37
CA ASP A 489 14.27 -11.27 -30.80
C ASP A 489 14.79 -10.14 -29.90
N GLY A 490 15.96 -9.63 -30.21
CA GLY A 490 16.57 -8.49 -29.52
C GLY A 490 16.79 -8.74 -28.02
N LEU A 491 16.32 -7.82 -27.17
CA LEU A 491 16.46 -7.91 -25.72
C LEU A 491 15.22 -8.53 -25.04
N TRP A 492 14.22 -8.91 -25.79
CA TRP A 492 13.02 -9.53 -25.24
C TRP A 492 13.33 -10.85 -24.55
N LYS A 493 12.76 -11.05 -23.36
CA LYS A 493 12.75 -12.34 -22.66
C LYS A 493 11.35 -12.91 -22.76
N THR A 494 11.18 -14.05 -23.46
CA THR A 494 9.86 -14.63 -23.73
C THR A 494 9.75 -16.02 -23.14
N LEU A 495 8.80 -16.20 -22.24
CA LEU A 495 8.50 -17.45 -21.56
C LEU A 495 7.06 -17.90 -21.83
N LEU A 496 6.84 -19.21 -21.89
CA LEU A 496 5.54 -19.79 -21.57
C LEU A 496 5.44 -19.96 -20.07
N ARG A 497 4.45 -19.34 -19.44
CA ARG A 497 4.25 -19.38 -17.98
C ARG A 497 2.94 -20.08 -17.65
N LEU A 498 3.01 -21.15 -16.86
CA LEU A 498 1.88 -21.97 -16.45
C LEU A 498 1.75 -21.94 -14.93
N HIS A 499 0.62 -21.42 -14.44
CA HIS A 499 0.32 -21.34 -13.02
C HIS A 499 -0.87 -22.22 -12.65
N ARG A 500 -0.66 -23.13 -11.70
CA ARG A 500 -1.68 -24.05 -11.18
C ARG A 500 -1.59 -24.14 -9.67
N GLY A 501 -2.59 -23.64 -8.97
CA GLY A 501 -2.54 -23.50 -7.51
C GLY A 501 -1.38 -22.58 -7.08
N ALA A 502 -0.50 -23.11 -6.24
CA ALA A 502 0.73 -22.42 -5.82
C ALA A 502 1.94 -22.73 -6.70
N GLU A 503 1.82 -23.62 -7.67
CA GLU A 503 2.90 -23.95 -8.60
C GLU A 503 2.95 -22.92 -9.73
N MET A 504 4.12 -22.32 -9.89
CA MET A 504 4.41 -21.31 -10.90
C MET A 504 5.60 -21.81 -11.72
N MET A 505 5.32 -22.24 -12.95
CA MET A 505 6.29 -22.88 -13.81
C MET A 505 6.42 -22.14 -15.14
N ALA A 506 7.59 -22.22 -15.75
CA ALA A 506 7.82 -21.65 -17.05
C ALA A 506 8.72 -22.53 -17.92
N ALA A 507 8.55 -22.37 -19.24
CA ALA A 507 9.45 -22.90 -20.25
C ALA A 507 9.90 -21.74 -21.16
N PRO A 508 11.21 -21.60 -21.49
CA PRO A 508 11.69 -20.48 -22.27
C PRO A 508 11.35 -20.69 -23.75
N VAL A 509 10.83 -19.63 -24.38
CA VAL A 509 10.65 -19.53 -25.84
C VAL A 509 11.86 -18.83 -26.46
N TYR A 510 12.21 -17.68 -25.92
CA TYR A 510 13.39 -16.93 -26.33
C TYR A 510 13.99 -16.21 -25.12
N LEU A 511 15.31 -16.30 -24.97
CA LEU A 511 16.06 -15.50 -24.00
C LEU A 511 17.34 -15.00 -24.69
N PRO A 512 17.65 -13.72 -24.65
CA PRO A 512 18.90 -13.21 -25.19
C PRO A 512 20.09 -13.71 -24.37
N ALA A 513 21.26 -13.83 -25.02
CA ALA A 513 22.50 -14.05 -24.30
C ALA A 513 22.75 -12.88 -23.33
N ASP A 514 23.23 -13.20 -22.14
CA ASP A 514 23.60 -12.20 -21.12
C ASP A 514 25.01 -12.49 -20.61
N PRO A 515 26.05 -11.88 -21.26
CA PRO A 515 27.44 -12.13 -20.90
C PRO A 515 27.84 -11.67 -19.49
N GLU A 516 27.06 -10.77 -18.86
CA GLU A 516 27.38 -10.25 -17.52
C GLU A 516 27.11 -11.30 -16.42
N ILE A 517 26.20 -12.23 -16.71
CA ILE A 517 25.85 -13.34 -15.81
C ILE A 517 26.22 -14.71 -16.39
N ASP A 518 26.97 -14.75 -17.50
CA ASP A 518 27.43 -15.95 -18.20
C ASP A 518 26.27 -16.84 -18.69
N GLU A 519 25.12 -16.24 -19.05
CA GLU A 519 23.94 -16.96 -19.54
C GLU A 519 23.90 -16.99 -21.07
N PRO A 520 23.79 -18.20 -21.68
CA PRO A 520 23.73 -18.35 -23.13
C PRO A 520 22.36 -17.92 -23.67
N GLU A 521 22.31 -17.64 -24.99
CA GLU A 521 21.06 -17.43 -25.70
C GLU A 521 20.23 -18.72 -25.75
N VAL A 522 18.93 -18.58 -25.51
CA VAL A 522 17.92 -19.58 -25.84
C VAL A 522 17.20 -19.10 -27.12
N ALA A 523 17.62 -19.65 -28.27
CA ALA A 523 17.09 -19.23 -29.57
C ALA A 523 15.59 -19.62 -29.74
N ALA A 524 14.82 -18.80 -30.47
CA ALA A 524 13.42 -19.06 -30.77
C ALA A 524 13.28 -20.08 -31.92
N VAL A 525 13.43 -21.37 -31.58
CA VAL A 525 13.32 -22.51 -32.52
C VAL A 525 12.46 -23.60 -31.94
N ASP A 526 11.93 -24.46 -32.80
CA ASP A 526 11.16 -25.63 -32.41
C ASP A 526 12.00 -26.54 -31.49
N ARG A 527 11.45 -26.91 -30.34
CA ARG A 527 12.12 -27.80 -29.36
C ARG A 527 11.17 -28.36 -28.33
N VAL A 528 11.60 -29.44 -27.70
CA VAL A 528 10.99 -29.91 -26.45
C VAL A 528 11.72 -29.26 -25.26
N ALA A 529 10.97 -28.57 -24.38
CA ALA A 529 11.52 -27.96 -23.19
C ALA A 529 10.73 -28.40 -21.94
N PRO A 530 11.42 -28.72 -20.83
CA PRO A 530 10.75 -28.91 -19.55
C PRO A 530 10.21 -27.58 -19.01
N PHE A 531 9.11 -27.64 -18.25
CA PHE A 531 8.72 -26.55 -17.39
C PHE A 531 9.48 -26.65 -16.08
N GLU A 532 10.16 -25.58 -15.73
CA GLU A 532 10.88 -25.41 -14.48
C GLU A 532 10.20 -24.36 -13.61
N SER A 533 10.68 -24.18 -12.36
CA SER A 533 10.23 -23.02 -11.58
C SER A 533 10.47 -21.74 -12.36
N GLU A 534 9.45 -20.91 -12.54
CA GLU A 534 9.60 -19.65 -13.29
C GLU A 534 10.67 -18.72 -12.70
N ARG A 535 10.99 -18.87 -11.40
CA ARG A 535 12.06 -18.10 -10.73
C ARG A 535 13.43 -18.36 -11.34
N THR A 536 13.65 -19.54 -11.91
CA THR A 536 14.89 -19.87 -12.64
C THR A 536 15.15 -18.86 -13.77
N TYR A 537 14.09 -18.39 -14.42
CA TYR A 537 14.18 -17.47 -15.55
C TYR A 537 13.95 -16.01 -15.16
N LEU A 538 12.99 -15.76 -14.26
CA LEU A 538 12.64 -14.40 -13.83
C LEU A 538 13.72 -13.78 -12.95
N LEU A 539 14.44 -14.59 -12.20
CA LEU A 539 15.49 -14.17 -11.26
C LEU A 539 16.86 -14.73 -11.65
N ARG A 540 17.13 -14.89 -12.95
CA ARG A 540 18.39 -15.45 -13.45
C ARG A 540 19.61 -14.59 -13.11
N GLU A 541 19.41 -13.32 -12.79
CA GLU A 541 20.44 -12.38 -12.31
C GLU A 541 20.86 -12.65 -10.86
N THR A 542 20.09 -13.45 -10.12
CA THR A 542 20.45 -13.81 -8.74
C THR A 542 21.50 -14.92 -8.72
N ARG A 543 22.31 -14.94 -7.68
CA ARG A 543 23.37 -15.92 -7.44
C ARG A 543 23.29 -16.46 -6.02
N ASP A 544 23.90 -17.61 -5.81
CA ASP A 544 24.06 -18.16 -4.47
C ASP A 544 24.97 -17.27 -3.63
N GLY A 545 24.44 -16.84 -2.50
CA GLY A 545 25.15 -16.00 -1.52
C GLY A 545 25.44 -16.75 -0.22
N SER A 546 25.87 -16.03 0.79
CA SER A 546 26.14 -16.60 2.13
C SER A 546 24.89 -17.21 2.74
N ALA A 547 24.89 -18.51 3.02
CA ALA A 547 23.75 -19.27 3.54
C ALA A 547 23.16 -18.73 4.86
N TRP A 548 23.95 -17.99 5.67
CA TRP A 548 23.50 -17.40 6.94
C TRP A 548 22.88 -16.01 6.78
N LEU A 549 23.22 -15.26 5.72
CA LEU A 549 22.79 -13.87 5.56
C LEU A 549 21.30 -13.77 5.24
N SER A 550 20.78 -14.58 4.32
CA SER A 550 19.37 -14.59 3.96
C SER A 550 18.45 -14.87 5.16
N PRO A 551 18.66 -15.94 5.97
CA PRO A 551 17.89 -16.16 7.19
C PRO A 551 17.98 -15.00 8.19
N LEU A 552 19.15 -14.37 8.32
CA LEU A 552 19.34 -13.22 9.22
C LEU A 552 18.51 -12.02 8.79
N ILE A 553 18.51 -11.67 7.51
CA ILE A 553 17.73 -10.52 6.99
C ILE A 553 16.23 -10.81 7.09
N HIS A 554 15.77 -12.03 6.82
CA HIS A 554 14.37 -12.42 7.04
C HIS A 554 13.97 -12.34 8.53
N LEU A 555 14.83 -12.75 9.43
CA LEU A 555 14.60 -12.63 10.87
C LEU A 555 14.54 -11.15 11.29
N LEU A 556 15.40 -10.30 10.72
CA LEU A 556 15.35 -8.85 10.92
C LEU A 556 14.01 -8.27 10.44
N LEU A 557 13.53 -8.65 9.25
CA LEU A 557 12.22 -8.24 8.74
C LEU A 557 11.11 -8.62 9.73
N VAL A 558 11.09 -9.85 10.23
CA VAL A 558 10.10 -10.31 11.23
C VAL A 558 10.19 -9.48 12.51
N ALA A 559 11.39 -9.21 13.02
CA ALA A 559 11.60 -8.40 14.22
C ALA A 559 11.13 -6.95 14.02
N VAL A 560 11.38 -6.36 12.87
CA VAL A 560 10.91 -5.01 12.52
C VAL A 560 9.38 -5.00 12.42
N CYS A 561 8.75 -5.96 11.76
CA CYS A 561 7.28 -6.09 11.71
C CYS A 561 6.66 -6.25 13.10
N ALA A 562 7.28 -7.02 13.99
CA ALA A 562 6.85 -7.14 15.39
C ALA A 562 6.97 -5.81 16.13
N THR A 563 8.02 -5.03 15.87
CA THR A 563 8.20 -3.68 16.44
C THR A 563 7.11 -2.72 15.94
N TRP A 564 6.75 -2.77 14.66
CA TRP A 564 5.62 -2.01 14.10
C TRP A 564 4.31 -2.37 14.78
N ALA A 565 4.01 -3.67 14.89
CA ALA A 565 2.80 -4.13 15.59
C ALA A 565 2.73 -3.65 17.05
N ALA A 566 3.86 -3.69 17.78
CA ALA A 566 3.95 -3.18 19.13
C ALA A 566 3.72 -1.66 19.20
N ALA A 567 4.30 -0.88 18.27
CA ALA A 567 4.11 0.56 18.20
C ALA A 567 2.63 0.93 17.94
N PHE A 568 1.98 0.24 17.00
CA PHE A 568 0.53 0.39 16.75
C PHE A 568 -0.29 0.01 17.99
N ALA A 569 0.01 -1.10 18.66
CA ALA A 569 -0.70 -1.51 19.87
C ALA A 569 -0.59 -0.46 20.99
N VAL A 570 0.58 0.18 21.16
CA VAL A 570 0.77 1.27 22.14
C VAL A 570 -0.05 2.49 21.73
N ALA A 571 -0.03 2.89 20.47
CA ALA A 571 -0.76 4.05 19.96
C ALA A 571 -2.29 3.87 20.13
N VAL A 572 -2.83 2.69 19.79
CA VAL A 572 -4.25 2.35 19.92
C VAL A 572 -4.71 2.36 21.39
N ARG A 573 -3.95 1.74 22.30
CA ARG A 573 -4.32 1.68 23.73
C ARG A 573 -4.40 3.05 24.40
N HIS A 574 -3.60 4.01 23.98
CA HIS A 574 -3.54 5.34 24.58
C HIS A 574 -4.43 6.37 23.88
N GLY A 575 -4.88 6.08 22.67
CA GLY A 575 -5.88 6.91 21.96
C GLY A 575 -7.25 6.91 22.66
N SER A 576 -7.59 5.83 23.36
CA SER A 576 -8.87 5.69 24.08
C SER A 576 -8.94 6.42 25.43
N GLY A 577 -7.81 6.90 25.97
CA GLY A 577 -7.73 7.54 27.28
C GLY A 577 -7.63 9.06 27.31
N ALA A 578 -7.39 9.72 26.15
CA ALA A 578 -7.10 11.17 26.11
C ALA A 578 -8.34 12.08 26.06
N GLY A 579 -9.56 11.52 26.11
CA GLY A 579 -10.82 12.28 26.08
C GLY A 579 -11.26 12.89 27.40
N GLY A 580 -10.51 12.70 28.50
CA GLY A 580 -11.00 13.01 29.85
C GLY A 580 -10.22 14.01 30.70
N SER A 581 -9.08 14.54 30.26
CA SER A 581 -8.37 15.49 31.13
C SER A 581 -7.63 16.56 30.33
N GLY A 582 -8.15 17.76 30.32
CA GLY A 582 -7.30 18.92 30.07
C GLY A 582 -7.76 20.04 29.16
N ILE A 583 -9.03 20.47 29.22
CA ILE A 583 -9.37 21.85 28.96
C ILE A 583 -10.33 22.31 30.06
N SER A 584 -9.84 22.33 31.28
CA SER A 584 -10.47 23.10 32.36
C SER A 584 -9.56 24.26 32.72
N GLY A 585 -9.90 25.44 32.25
CA GLY A 585 -9.74 26.66 33.02
C GLY A 585 -8.33 27.13 33.34
N ARG A 586 -7.59 27.70 32.38
CA ARG A 586 -6.81 28.90 32.64
C ARG A 586 -7.41 30.08 31.88
N ARG A 587 -8.58 30.54 32.35
CA ARG A 587 -8.95 31.96 32.15
C ARG A 587 -8.08 32.77 33.10
N ALA A 588 -7.28 33.60 32.52
CA ALA A 588 -6.40 34.55 33.13
C ALA A 588 -7.12 35.38 34.18
N GLY A 589 -6.72 35.26 35.42
CA GLY A 589 -6.83 36.31 36.40
C GLY A 589 -5.67 37.26 36.19
N ALA A 590 -5.91 38.36 35.50
CA ALA A 590 -5.00 39.47 35.48
C ALA A 590 -5.84 40.76 35.60
N GLY A 591 -5.67 41.42 36.71
CA GLY A 591 -5.93 42.87 36.79
C GLY A 591 -7.15 43.33 37.58
N ALA A 592 -7.06 43.45 38.90
CA ALA A 592 -7.56 44.59 39.60
C ALA A 592 -6.82 44.76 40.93
N ALA A 593 -5.85 45.63 40.92
CA ALA A 593 -5.24 46.17 42.14
C ALA A 593 -5.99 47.48 42.51
N ARG A 594 -6.32 47.54 43.82
CA ARG A 594 -6.37 48.73 44.68
C ARG A 594 -7.27 49.91 44.32
N SER A 595 -8.27 50.10 45.18
CA SER A 595 -8.48 51.34 45.98
C SER A 595 -9.66 51.05 46.91
N GLY A 596 -9.55 51.12 48.15
CA GLY A 596 -9.39 52.14 49.10
C GLY A 596 -10.71 52.52 49.72
N ALA A 597 -10.96 52.02 50.91
CA ALA A 597 -11.47 52.72 52.11
C ALA A 597 -12.90 53.29 52.20
N VAL A 598 -13.46 53.05 53.37
CA VAL A 598 -14.33 53.90 54.22
C VAL A 598 -15.82 53.57 54.28
N ALA A 599 -16.12 52.91 55.39
CA ALA A 599 -17.09 53.21 56.47
C ALA A 599 -18.57 53.37 56.20
N ALA A 600 -19.29 52.72 57.03
CA ALA A 600 -20.41 53.07 57.93
C ALA A 600 -21.72 52.37 57.59
N SER A 601 -22.13 51.39 58.46
CA SER A 601 -23.04 51.55 59.57
C SER A 601 -24.51 51.80 59.19
N VAL A 602 -25.35 51.03 59.88
CA VAL A 602 -26.72 51.25 60.35
C VAL A 602 -27.79 50.34 59.72
N ALA A 603 -28.13 49.26 60.41
CA ALA A 603 -29.35 48.99 61.14
C ALA A 603 -30.68 48.75 60.41
N GLY A 604 -31.34 47.69 60.79
CA GLY A 604 -32.80 47.52 60.92
C GLY A 604 -33.43 46.78 59.74
N GLY A 605 -34.03 45.61 59.85
CA GLY A 605 -34.97 45.14 60.77
C GLY A 605 -36.03 44.30 60.02
N ARG A 606 -36.24 43.06 60.50
CA ARG A 606 -37.53 42.34 60.47
C ARG A 606 -38.37 42.28 59.18
N ALA A 607 -38.84 41.20 58.67
CA ALA A 607 -39.59 40.06 59.20
C ALA A 607 -40.01 39.15 58.02
N ALA A 608 -40.03 37.86 58.23
CA ALA A 608 -40.83 36.91 57.45
C ALA A 608 -42.33 37.02 57.88
N PRO A 609 -43.33 36.25 57.40
CA PRO A 609 -43.32 35.04 56.55
C PRO A 609 -44.53 34.88 55.56
N ARG A 610 -44.60 33.70 54.99
CA ARG A 610 -45.78 32.92 54.55
C ARG A 610 -46.11 32.85 53.05
N SER A 611 -45.96 31.64 52.55
CA SER A 611 -46.76 31.00 51.51
C SER A 611 -48.27 30.98 51.89
N PRO A 612 -49.22 30.49 51.07
CA PRO A 612 -49.13 29.64 49.85
C PRO A 612 -50.17 30.03 48.76
N ALA A 613 -49.99 29.52 47.57
CA ALA A 613 -51.02 28.76 46.84
C ALA A 613 -50.34 28.24 45.54
#